data_1caa2f535a011088c6d8a572e813dca6
#
_entry.id   1caa2f535a011088c6d8a572e813dca6
#
_cell.length_a   1.000
_cell.length_b   1.000
_cell.length_c   1.000
_cell.angle_alpha   90.00
_cell.angle_beta   90.00
_cell.angle_gamma   90.00
#
_symmetry.space_group_name_H-M   'P 1'
#
loop_
_entity.id
_entity.type
_entity.pdbx_description
1 polymer ?
#
loop_
_entity_poly.entity_id
_entity_poly.type
_entity_poly.pdbx_seq_one_letter_code
_entity_poly.pdbx_strand_id
1 'polypeptide(L)'
;MNYQFALERISQHIVKFGLNIQPQLTLRDDRPALQNYANWLIEQYPQAFETLLSGPDRFLVQKRFALANGKRADMPTFALTPRGLLFTFPQRLFVDQIQNLHVPEKDQAFRTALQQFEELFPTHDVRRLDVANEFVFDTDQTDSLQIIASTLKNESWRSNARNIRLHMDLSLGNKNVSLEIKPTHLRQSGPPNAKTPGRILRFGIIVNALIHHARLTRPLADDDIHDLLDFADSYVPEELIAFLNNEPS
;
A
#
# COMPACT_ATOMS: atom_id res chain seq x y z
N MET A 1 17.43 23.97 6.33
CA MET A 1 17.84 22.55 6.25
C MET A 1 17.07 21.92 5.13
N ASN A 2 17.74 21.29 4.17
CA ASN A 2 17.03 20.51 3.15
C ASN A 2 16.62 19.19 3.80
N TYR A 3 15.34 18.84 3.72
CA TYR A 3 14.87 17.53 4.12
C TYR A 3 15.42 16.47 3.16
N GLN A 4 15.91 15.36 3.71
CA GLN A 4 16.40 14.24 2.93
C GLN A 4 15.54 13.02 3.21
N PHE A 5 15.02 12.41 2.15
CA PHE A 5 14.32 11.14 2.24
C PHE A 5 15.34 10.01 2.50
N ALA A 6 15.03 9.14 3.45
CA ALA A 6 15.88 8.02 3.80
C ALA A 6 15.04 6.87 4.38
N LEU A 7 15.51 5.63 4.24
CA LEU A 7 14.78 4.45 4.70
C LEU A 7 14.50 4.44 6.20
N GLU A 8 15.44 4.95 7.01
CA GLU A 8 15.30 5.05 8.45
C GLU A 8 14.22 6.04 8.90
N ARG A 9 13.83 6.99 8.04
CA ARG A 9 12.75 7.96 8.28
C ARG A 9 11.36 7.41 7.95
N ILE A 10 11.27 6.20 7.40
CA ILE A 10 9.99 5.57 7.12
C ILE A 10 9.35 5.14 8.44
N SER A 11 8.25 5.78 8.81
CA SER A 11 7.43 5.43 9.97
C SER A 11 6.33 4.42 9.65
N GLN A 12 5.89 4.36 8.39
CA GLN A 12 4.93 3.37 7.91
C GLN A 12 5.32 2.88 6.52
N HIS A 13 5.18 1.58 6.29
CA HIS A 13 5.32 0.96 4.99
C HIS A 13 4.25 -0.13 4.81
N ILE A 14 3.42 0.01 3.80
CA ILE A 14 2.38 -0.95 3.44
C ILE A 14 2.56 -1.33 1.98
N VAL A 15 2.66 -2.62 1.70
CA VAL A 15 2.67 -3.17 0.34
C VAL A 15 1.29 -3.72 0.01
N LYS A 16 0.80 -3.42 -1.18
CA LYS A 16 -0.50 -3.89 -1.67
C LYS A 16 -0.32 -4.54 -3.04
N PHE A 17 -0.93 -5.70 -3.21
CA PHE A 17 -1.01 -6.39 -4.49
C PHE A 17 -2.46 -6.40 -4.96
N GLY A 18 -2.74 -5.71 -6.06
CA GLY A 18 -4.06 -5.65 -6.68
C GLY A 18 -4.12 -6.53 -7.91
N LEU A 19 -4.98 -7.53 -7.92
CA LEU A 19 -5.23 -8.40 -9.08
C LEU A 19 -6.46 -7.93 -9.84
N ASN A 20 -6.29 -7.60 -11.11
CA ASN A 20 -7.41 -7.41 -12.04
C ASN A 20 -7.72 -8.74 -12.70
N ILE A 21 -8.95 -9.22 -12.53
CA ILE A 21 -9.37 -10.57 -12.87
C ILE A 21 -10.49 -10.52 -13.91
N GLN A 22 -10.43 -11.42 -14.89
CA GLN A 22 -11.45 -11.58 -15.94
C GLN A 22 -11.77 -13.06 -16.18
N PRO A 23 -13.08 -13.44 -16.25
CA PRO A 23 -14.23 -12.59 -15.97
C PRO A 23 -14.18 -12.03 -14.54
N GLN A 24 -14.93 -10.96 -14.26
CA GLN A 24 -14.94 -10.31 -12.95
C GLN A 24 -15.56 -11.24 -11.91
N LEU A 25 -14.89 -11.38 -10.76
CA LEU A 25 -15.42 -12.09 -9.59
C LEU A 25 -16.62 -11.37 -9.01
N THR A 26 -17.64 -12.13 -8.64
CA THR A 26 -18.85 -11.59 -8.02
C THR A 26 -19.18 -12.30 -6.69
N LEU A 27 -19.72 -11.55 -5.74
CA LEU A 27 -20.22 -12.17 -4.50
C LEU A 27 -21.41 -13.09 -4.71
N ARG A 28 -22.10 -12.96 -5.82
CA ARG A 28 -23.27 -13.79 -6.13
C ARG A 28 -22.87 -15.19 -6.57
N ASP A 29 -21.94 -15.27 -7.49
CA ASP A 29 -21.61 -16.52 -8.19
C ASP A 29 -20.39 -17.22 -7.57
N ASP A 30 -19.40 -16.44 -7.07
CA ASP A 30 -18.11 -16.94 -6.63
C ASP A 30 -18.00 -17.05 -5.09
N ARG A 31 -19.04 -16.70 -4.32
CA ARG A 31 -18.99 -16.67 -2.85
C ARG A 31 -18.46 -17.95 -2.21
N PRO A 32 -18.90 -19.17 -2.58
CA PRO A 32 -18.38 -20.38 -1.95
C PRO A 32 -16.87 -20.57 -2.18
N ALA A 33 -16.39 -20.33 -3.40
CA ALA A 33 -14.98 -20.42 -3.73
C ALA A 33 -14.15 -19.32 -3.01
N LEU A 34 -14.68 -18.09 -2.94
CA LEU A 34 -14.06 -17.00 -2.19
C LEU A 34 -13.98 -17.30 -0.68
N GLN A 35 -14.99 -17.94 -0.09
CA GLN A 35 -14.95 -18.35 1.31
C GLN A 35 -13.89 -19.42 1.55
N ASN A 36 -13.82 -20.43 0.68
CA ASN A 36 -12.80 -21.47 0.77
C ASN A 36 -11.39 -20.86 0.64
N TYR A 37 -11.21 -19.95 -0.30
CA TYR A 37 -9.96 -19.25 -0.49
C TYR A 37 -9.56 -18.37 0.72
N ALA A 38 -10.50 -17.62 1.28
CA ALA A 38 -10.24 -16.81 2.48
C ALA A 38 -9.90 -17.64 3.71
N ASN A 39 -10.59 -18.78 3.91
CA ASN A 39 -10.28 -19.72 5.00
C ASN A 39 -8.88 -20.31 4.82
N TRP A 40 -8.53 -20.70 3.60
CA TRP A 40 -7.19 -21.19 3.29
C TRP A 40 -6.11 -20.14 3.59
N LEU A 41 -6.32 -18.85 3.21
CA LEU A 41 -5.40 -17.76 3.55
C LEU A 41 -5.20 -17.64 5.08
N ILE A 42 -6.27 -17.72 5.85
CA ILE A 42 -6.24 -17.62 7.32
C ILE A 42 -5.46 -18.79 7.92
N GLU A 43 -5.65 -19.99 7.40
CA GLU A 43 -4.96 -21.21 7.88
C GLU A 43 -3.48 -21.22 7.53
N GLN A 44 -3.12 -20.83 6.30
CA GLN A 44 -1.73 -20.86 5.85
C GLN A 44 -0.90 -19.68 6.35
N TYR A 45 -1.52 -18.51 6.51
CA TYR A 45 -0.82 -17.26 6.87
C TYR A 45 -1.50 -16.51 8.02
N PRO A 46 -1.65 -17.14 9.22
CA PRO A 46 -2.36 -16.52 10.36
C PRO A 46 -1.67 -15.25 10.87
N GLN A 47 -0.39 -15.03 10.53
CA GLN A 47 0.33 -13.81 10.82
C GLN A 47 -0.14 -12.62 9.96
N ALA A 48 -0.73 -12.88 8.77
CA ALA A 48 -1.23 -11.86 7.86
C ALA A 48 -2.76 -11.79 7.82
N PHE A 49 -3.46 -12.91 7.99
CA PHE A 49 -4.91 -13.04 7.85
C PHE A 49 -5.51 -13.65 9.13
N GLU A 50 -6.65 -13.15 9.60
CA GLU A 50 -7.20 -13.63 10.88
C GLU A 50 -8.71 -13.84 10.87
N THR A 51 -9.48 -12.86 10.43
CA THR A 51 -10.94 -12.88 10.56
C THR A 51 -11.61 -12.56 9.23
N LEU A 52 -12.42 -13.49 8.73
CA LEU A 52 -13.26 -13.28 7.55
C LEU A 52 -14.53 -12.49 7.94
N LEU A 53 -14.76 -11.38 7.23
CA LEU A 53 -16.00 -10.62 7.27
C LEU A 53 -16.70 -10.73 5.92
N SER A 54 -17.83 -11.46 5.91
CA SER A 54 -18.63 -11.68 4.70
C SER A 54 -20.06 -11.20 4.92
N GLY A 55 -20.52 -10.30 4.06
CA GLY A 55 -21.86 -9.73 4.03
C GLY A 55 -22.42 -9.68 2.62
N PRO A 56 -23.64 -9.16 2.40
CA PRO A 56 -24.25 -9.06 1.07
C PRO A 56 -23.37 -8.35 0.05
N ASP A 57 -22.79 -7.22 0.44
CA ASP A 57 -21.99 -6.33 -0.44
C ASP A 57 -20.54 -6.21 0.00
N ARG A 58 -20.10 -7.07 0.92
CA ARG A 58 -18.74 -6.97 1.49
C ARG A 58 -18.13 -8.34 1.66
N PHE A 59 -16.89 -8.46 1.19
CA PHE A 59 -16.07 -9.65 1.41
C PHE A 59 -14.62 -9.23 1.66
N LEU A 60 -14.13 -9.45 2.88
CA LEU A 60 -12.75 -9.17 3.23
C LEU A 60 -12.27 -10.04 4.39
N VAL A 61 -10.95 -10.23 4.46
CA VAL A 61 -10.25 -10.75 5.64
C VAL A 61 -9.50 -9.58 6.29
N GLN A 62 -9.51 -9.54 7.60
CA GLN A 62 -8.78 -8.54 8.37
C GLN A 62 -7.81 -9.21 9.33
N LYS A 63 -6.76 -8.47 9.68
CA LYS A 63 -5.84 -8.78 10.77
C LYS A 63 -6.01 -7.78 11.90
N ARG A 64 -6.01 -8.28 13.11
CA ARG A 64 -6.07 -7.47 14.32
C ARG A 64 -4.69 -7.27 14.90
N PHE A 65 -4.35 -6.02 15.14
CA PHE A 65 -3.07 -5.60 15.69
C PHE A 65 -3.25 -5.04 17.09
N ALA A 66 -2.38 -5.48 18.02
CA ALA A 66 -2.30 -4.89 19.34
C ALA A 66 -1.50 -3.58 19.27
N LEU A 67 -2.05 -2.49 19.79
CA LEU A 67 -1.38 -1.21 19.90
C LEU A 67 -0.68 -1.10 21.26
N ALA A 68 0.41 -0.33 21.35
CA ALA A 68 1.18 -0.12 22.59
C ALA A 68 0.35 0.45 23.77
N ASN A 69 -0.75 1.13 23.46
CA ASN A 69 -1.71 1.66 24.45
C ASN A 69 -2.79 0.65 24.90
N GLY A 70 -2.62 -0.63 24.58
CA GLY A 70 -3.56 -1.71 24.88
C GLY A 70 -4.82 -1.74 24.00
N LYS A 71 -4.97 -0.78 23.07
CA LYS A 71 -6.05 -0.80 22.07
C LYS A 71 -5.73 -1.79 20.97
N ARG A 72 -6.70 -2.07 20.14
CA ARG A 72 -6.57 -2.93 18.96
C ARG A 72 -6.96 -2.15 17.72
N ALA A 73 -6.28 -2.42 16.61
CA ALA A 73 -6.61 -1.89 15.29
C ALA A 73 -6.85 -3.05 14.34
N ASP A 74 -7.95 -3.03 13.61
CA ASP A 74 -8.27 -4.00 12.59
C ASP A 74 -7.91 -3.40 11.21
N MET A 75 -7.13 -4.15 10.41
CA MET A 75 -6.74 -3.76 9.08
C MET A 75 -7.21 -4.81 8.08
N PRO A 76 -7.90 -4.41 7.01
CA PRO A 76 -8.17 -5.30 5.89
C PRO A 76 -6.86 -5.75 5.24
N THR A 77 -6.63 -7.06 5.18
CA THR A 77 -5.43 -7.66 4.59
C THR A 77 -5.73 -8.40 3.29
N PHE A 78 -7.00 -8.77 3.07
CA PHE A 78 -7.51 -9.30 1.82
C PHE A 78 -8.92 -8.77 1.58
N ALA A 79 -9.24 -8.40 0.35
CA ALA A 79 -10.58 -7.92 0.00
C ALA A 79 -10.93 -8.22 -1.46
N LEU A 80 -12.21 -8.53 -1.71
CA LEU A 80 -12.80 -8.43 -3.03
C LEU A 80 -13.11 -6.95 -3.32
N THR A 81 -12.68 -6.50 -4.49
CA THR A 81 -12.90 -5.14 -5.01
C THR A 81 -13.65 -5.20 -6.35
N PRO A 82 -14.17 -4.07 -6.86
CA PRO A 82 -14.79 -4.04 -8.18
C PRO A 82 -13.86 -4.43 -9.34
N ARG A 83 -12.56 -4.49 -9.11
CA ARG A 83 -11.58 -4.86 -10.16
C ARG A 83 -11.05 -6.28 -10.00
N GLY A 84 -11.24 -6.91 -8.84
CA GLY A 84 -10.74 -8.23 -8.51
C GLY A 84 -10.30 -8.34 -7.06
N LEU A 85 -9.13 -8.87 -6.78
CA LEU A 85 -8.64 -9.10 -5.41
C LEU A 85 -7.59 -8.07 -5.01
N LEU A 86 -7.62 -7.69 -3.76
CA LEU A 86 -6.62 -6.82 -3.13
C LEU A 86 -6.03 -7.52 -1.91
N PHE A 87 -4.71 -7.68 -1.91
CA PHE A 87 -3.93 -8.12 -0.75
C PHE A 87 -3.19 -6.93 -0.16
N THR A 88 -3.10 -6.86 1.15
CA THR A 88 -2.42 -5.79 1.87
C THR A 88 -1.49 -6.39 2.91
N PHE A 89 -0.20 -6.12 2.78
CA PHE A 89 0.85 -6.59 3.67
C PHE A 89 1.52 -5.40 4.36
N PRO A 90 1.15 -5.09 5.61
CA PRO A 90 1.87 -4.09 6.37
C PRO A 90 3.28 -4.60 6.68
N GLN A 91 4.29 -3.81 6.30
CA GLN A 91 5.71 -4.09 6.59
C GLN A 91 6.18 -3.31 7.82
N ARG A 92 5.66 -2.10 7.99
CA ARG A 92 5.90 -1.26 9.15
C ARG A 92 4.67 -0.40 9.41
N LEU A 93 4.20 -0.36 10.65
CA LEU A 93 3.13 0.54 11.07
C LEU A 93 3.62 1.36 12.25
N PHE A 94 3.37 2.66 12.23
CA PHE A 94 3.76 3.69 13.21
C PHE A 94 4.53 3.17 14.44
N VAL A 95 5.83 3.39 14.47
CA VAL A 95 6.85 2.77 15.33
C VAL A 95 6.53 2.72 16.83
N ASP A 96 5.81 3.70 17.34
CA ASP A 96 5.52 3.79 18.78
C ASP A 96 4.32 2.97 19.22
N GLN A 97 3.61 2.34 18.30
CA GLN A 97 2.31 1.73 18.61
C GLN A 97 2.22 0.24 18.32
N ILE A 98 3.10 -0.32 17.51
CA ILE A 98 3.04 -1.73 17.15
C ILE A 98 4.45 -2.31 17.10
N GLN A 99 4.71 -3.31 17.94
CA GLN A 99 5.95 -4.05 17.89
C GLN A 99 5.93 -5.03 16.71
N ASN A 100 6.92 -4.86 15.82
CA ASN A 100 7.32 -5.84 14.79
C ASN A 100 6.20 -6.47 13.96
N LEU A 101 5.62 -5.67 13.05
CA LEU A 101 4.73 -6.17 12.01
C LEU A 101 5.50 -6.44 10.72
N HIS A 102 6.53 -7.20 10.80
CA HIS A 102 7.12 -7.76 9.61
C HIS A 102 6.30 -9.01 9.24
N VAL A 103 5.59 -8.99 8.11
CA VAL A 103 5.18 -10.22 7.44
C VAL A 103 6.40 -10.66 6.64
N PRO A 104 7.23 -11.59 7.16
CA PRO A 104 8.36 -12.08 6.40
C PRO A 104 7.84 -12.72 5.12
N GLU A 105 8.59 -12.55 4.04
CA GLU A 105 8.29 -13.22 2.77
C GLU A 105 6.93 -12.87 2.15
N LYS A 106 6.55 -11.56 2.19
CA LYS A 106 5.30 -11.07 1.56
C LYS A 106 5.13 -11.56 0.11
N ASP A 107 6.23 -11.62 -0.65
CA ASP A 107 6.19 -12.03 -2.06
C ASP A 107 5.96 -13.53 -2.20
N GLN A 108 6.58 -14.33 -1.34
CA GLN A 108 6.32 -15.77 -1.29
C GLN A 108 4.88 -16.05 -0.88
N ALA A 109 4.37 -15.37 0.15
CA ALA A 109 2.99 -15.51 0.59
C ALA A 109 2.01 -15.10 -0.52
N PHE A 110 2.30 -14.01 -1.24
CA PHE A 110 1.49 -13.57 -2.37
C PHE A 110 1.54 -14.55 -3.54
N ARG A 111 2.72 -15.06 -3.93
CA ARG A 111 2.87 -16.06 -5.01
C ARG A 111 2.10 -17.34 -4.71
N THR A 112 2.23 -17.84 -3.48
CA THR A 112 1.48 -19.05 -3.06
C THR A 112 -0.02 -18.78 -3.02
N ALA A 113 -0.46 -17.60 -2.58
CA ALA A 113 -1.86 -17.21 -2.63
C ALA A 113 -2.38 -17.11 -4.07
N LEU A 114 -1.59 -16.60 -5.00
CA LEU A 114 -1.95 -16.53 -6.41
C LEU A 114 -2.08 -17.93 -7.03
N GLN A 115 -1.13 -18.82 -6.76
CA GLN A 115 -1.19 -20.21 -7.22
C GLN A 115 -2.47 -20.92 -6.72
N GLN A 116 -2.80 -20.75 -5.43
CA GLN A 116 -4.05 -21.30 -4.87
C GLN A 116 -5.29 -20.66 -5.49
N PHE A 117 -5.21 -19.37 -5.86
CA PHE A 117 -6.30 -18.70 -6.58
C PHE A 117 -6.55 -19.36 -7.94
N GLU A 118 -5.53 -19.63 -8.73
CA GLU A 118 -5.63 -20.27 -10.04
C GLU A 118 -6.26 -21.67 -9.95
N GLU A 119 -5.93 -22.43 -8.91
CA GLU A 119 -6.53 -23.73 -8.65
C GLU A 119 -8.04 -23.66 -8.32
N LEU A 120 -8.45 -22.67 -7.52
CA LEU A 120 -9.84 -22.52 -7.09
C LEU A 120 -10.73 -21.79 -8.10
N PHE A 121 -10.12 -21.00 -8.99
CA PHE A 121 -10.81 -20.18 -9.98
C PHE A 121 -10.30 -20.43 -11.41
N PRO A 122 -10.36 -21.68 -11.91
CA PRO A 122 -9.72 -22.06 -13.17
C PRO A 122 -10.32 -21.40 -14.41
N THR A 123 -11.47 -20.73 -14.29
CA THR A 123 -12.13 -19.99 -15.37
C THR A 123 -11.83 -18.49 -15.36
N HIS A 124 -10.99 -18.05 -14.43
CA HIS A 124 -10.65 -16.64 -14.22
C HIS A 124 -9.17 -16.41 -14.51
N ASP A 125 -8.90 -15.44 -15.38
CA ASP A 125 -7.54 -15.04 -15.73
C ASP A 125 -7.11 -13.79 -14.96
N VAL A 126 -5.89 -13.75 -14.47
CA VAL A 126 -5.29 -12.51 -13.99
C VAL A 126 -4.76 -11.73 -15.19
N ARG A 127 -5.35 -10.56 -15.43
CA ARG A 127 -5.03 -9.69 -16.58
C ARG A 127 -4.03 -8.59 -16.23
N ARG A 128 -3.95 -8.22 -14.95
CA ARG A 128 -3.04 -7.20 -14.48
C ARG A 128 -2.74 -7.39 -13.00
N LEU A 129 -1.50 -7.20 -12.64
CA LEU A 129 -1.02 -7.05 -11.28
C LEU A 129 -0.59 -5.60 -11.05
N ASP A 130 -1.12 -4.99 -10.01
CA ASP A 130 -0.71 -3.69 -9.49
C ASP A 130 0.06 -3.91 -8.19
N VAL A 131 1.30 -3.46 -8.12
CA VAL A 131 2.10 -3.46 -6.88
C VAL A 131 2.15 -2.03 -6.36
N ALA A 132 1.56 -1.78 -5.21
CA ALA A 132 1.57 -0.46 -4.60
C ALA A 132 2.37 -0.46 -3.30
N ASN A 133 3.33 0.44 -3.19
CA ASN A 133 4.07 0.74 -1.97
C ASN A 133 3.60 2.08 -1.40
N GLU A 134 3.07 2.07 -0.19
CA GLU A 134 2.67 3.26 0.54
C GLU A 134 3.66 3.50 1.68
N PHE A 135 4.38 4.62 1.62
CA PHE A 135 5.31 5.05 2.65
C PHE A 135 4.81 6.28 3.37
N VAL A 136 5.07 6.36 4.66
CA VAL A 136 4.97 7.59 5.43
C VAL A 136 6.37 7.91 5.97
N PHE A 137 6.97 8.98 5.48
CA PHE A 137 8.23 9.51 5.98
C PHE A 137 7.98 10.50 7.11
N ASP A 138 8.67 10.33 8.24
CA ASP A 138 8.62 11.26 9.36
C ASP A 138 9.46 12.51 9.03
N THR A 139 8.94 13.69 9.34
CA THR A 139 9.57 14.97 9.02
C THR A 139 10.14 15.68 10.26
N ASP A 140 10.39 14.96 11.34
CA ASP A 140 11.01 15.50 12.58
C ASP A 140 10.32 16.80 13.08
N GLN A 141 9.00 16.81 13.10
CA GLN A 141 8.15 17.96 13.47
C GLN A 141 8.18 19.16 12.50
N THR A 142 8.95 19.09 11.42
CA THR A 142 8.90 20.10 10.36
C THR A 142 7.60 19.95 9.57
N ASP A 143 6.94 21.06 9.28
CA ASP A 143 5.72 21.03 8.49
C ASP A 143 5.98 20.41 7.10
N SER A 144 5.38 19.26 6.87
CA SER A 144 5.52 18.49 5.63
C SER A 144 5.05 19.26 4.40
N LEU A 145 4.11 20.19 4.56
CA LEU A 145 3.68 21.07 3.48
C LEU A 145 4.83 21.99 3.04
N GLN A 146 5.61 22.53 3.99
CA GLN A 146 6.75 23.38 3.68
C GLN A 146 7.86 22.60 2.96
N ILE A 147 8.10 21.35 3.37
CA ILE A 147 9.08 20.48 2.69
C ILE A 147 8.69 20.29 1.23
N ILE A 148 7.44 19.87 0.97
CA ILE A 148 6.97 19.65 -0.41
C ILE A 148 6.92 20.99 -1.17
N ALA A 149 6.47 22.08 -0.54
CA ALA A 149 6.45 23.39 -1.15
C ALA A 149 7.84 23.87 -1.59
N SER A 150 8.90 23.48 -0.87
CA SER A 150 10.27 23.85 -1.22
C SER A 150 10.73 23.28 -2.58
N THR A 151 10.08 22.24 -3.08
CA THR A 151 10.35 21.68 -4.41
C THR A 151 9.79 22.54 -5.55
N LEU A 152 8.85 23.44 -5.25
CA LEU A 152 8.28 24.36 -6.24
C LEU A 152 9.30 25.47 -6.57
N LYS A 153 9.50 25.74 -7.84
CA LYS A 153 10.43 26.80 -8.31
C LYS A 153 9.89 28.22 -8.06
N ASN A 154 8.58 28.39 -7.98
CA ASN A 154 7.93 29.69 -7.83
C ASN A 154 7.72 30.04 -6.35
N GLU A 155 8.42 31.09 -5.87
CA GLU A 155 8.35 31.53 -4.46
C GLU A 155 6.96 32.01 -4.03
N SER A 156 6.23 32.67 -4.92
CA SER A 156 4.85 33.10 -4.63
C SER A 156 3.92 31.92 -4.40
N TRP A 157 4.11 30.84 -5.11
CA TRP A 157 3.35 29.62 -4.89
C TRP A 157 3.75 28.93 -3.60
N ARG A 158 5.06 28.90 -3.27
CA ARG A 158 5.56 28.32 -1.99
C ARG A 158 4.92 28.97 -0.79
N SER A 159 4.91 30.32 -0.74
CA SER A 159 4.41 31.08 0.40
C SER A 159 2.90 30.99 0.59
N ASN A 160 2.15 30.75 -0.48
CA ASN A 160 0.69 30.71 -0.47
C ASN A 160 0.09 29.29 -0.54
N ALA A 161 0.92 28.24 -0.64
CA ALA A 161 0.46 26.87 -0.75
C ALA A 161 -0.21 26.41 0.55
N ARG A 162 -1.48 25.98 0.46
CA ARG A 162 -2.24 25.42 1.58
C ARG A 162 -2.43 23.91 1.50
N ASN A 163 -2.32 23.36 0.29
CA ASN A 163 -2.38 21.93 0.02
C ASN A 163 -1.59 21.65 -1.26
N ILE A 164 -0.64 20.72 -1.18
CA ILE A 164 0.18 20.32 -2.32
C ILE A 164 0.06 18.82 -2.46
N ARG A 165 -0.25 18.38 -3.68
CA ARG A 165 -0.21 17.00 -4.09
C ARG A 165 0.56 16.92 -5.40
N LEU A 166 1.67 16.21 -5.39
CA LEU A 166 2.43 15.94 -6.61
C LEU A 166 2.01 14.57 -7.14
N HIS A 167 1.77 14.52 -8.43
CA HIS A 167 1.48 13.28 -9.13
C HIS A 167 2.35 13.20 -10.37
N MET A 168 2.98 12.05 -10.60
CA MET A 168 3.87 11.81 -11.72
C MET A 168 3.66 10.41 -12.24
N ASP A 169 3.60 10.28 -13.56
CA ASP A 169 3.60 9.00 -14.25
C ASP A 169 4.92 8.83 -15.01
N LEU A 170 5.61 7.73 -14.75
CA LEU A 170 6.88 7.38 -15.35
C LEU A 170 6.71 6.08 -16.13
N SER A 171 7.34 6.02 -17.31
CA SER A 171 7.44 4.79 -18.11
C SER A 171 8.88 4.31 -18.07
N LEU A 172 9.11 3.15 -17.46
CA LEU A 172 10.41 2.54 -17.24
C LEU A 172 10.46 1.19 -17.96
N GLY A 173 10.89 1.20 -19.21
CA GLY A 173 10.87 0.02 -20.06
C GLY A 173 9.45 -0.49 -20.30
N ASN A 174 9.16 -1.73 -19.88
CA ASN A 174 7.84 -2.36 -19.97
C ASN A 174 6.96 -2.12 -18.72
N LYS A 175 7.37 -1.24 -17.81
CA LYS A 175 6.67 -0.95 -16.57
C LYS A 175 6.24 0.52 -16.51
N ASN A 176 5.12 0.76 -15.88
CA ASN A 176 4.63 2.09 -15.54
C ASN A 176 4.67 2.27 -14.03
N VAL A 177 5.13 3.43 -13.59
CA VAL A 177 5.18 3.82 -12.18
C VAL A 177 4.42 5.11 -12.01
N SER A 178 3.35 5.08 -11.21
CA SER A 178 2.61 6.28 -10.80
C SER A 178 3.01 6.65 -9.38
N LEU A 179 3.60 7.83 -9.21
CA LEU A 179 3.99 8.39 -7.93
C LEU A 179 3.01 9.45 -7.46
N GLU A 180 2.57 9.34 -6.22
CA GLU A 180 1.81 10.37 -5.53
C GLU A 180 2.54 10.78 -4.26
N ILE A 181 2.81 12.07 -4.10
CA ILE A 181 3.47 12.65 -2.91
C ILE A 181 2.54 13.70 -2.32
N LYS A 182 2.23 13.58 -1.03
CA LYS A 182 1.35 14.52 -0.32
C LYS A 182 1.73 14.67 1.14
N PRO A 183 1.49 15.85 1.74
CA PRO A 183 1.70 16.04 3.16
C PRO A 183 0.68 15.24 3.97
N THR A 184 1.09 14.80 5.15
CA THR A 184 0.20 14.19 6.14
C THR A 184 0.57 14.65 7.55
N HIS A 185 -0.30 14.38 8.51
CA HIS A 185 -0.03 14.60 9.91
C HIS A 185 -0.84 13.65 10.78
N LEU A 186 -0.21 13.16 11.84
CA LEU A 186 -0.88 12.42 12.89
C LEU A 186 -1.44 13.42 13.92
N ARG A 187 -2.73 13.32 14.23
CA ARG A 187 -3.37 14.13 15.28
C ARG A 187 -3.73 13.27 16.48
N GLN A 188 -3.63 13.85 17.64
CA GLN A 188 -4.20 13.26 18.85
C GLN A 188 -5.73 13.25 18.68
N SER A 189 -6.36 12.11 18.96
CA SER A 189 -7.83 12.02 18.99
C SER A 189 -8.35 12.96 20.08
N GLY A 190 -9.15 13.95 19.69
CA GLY A 190 -9.87 14.78 20.65
C GLY A 190 -10.97 13.98 21.38
N PRO A 191 -11.55 14.50 22.46
CA PRO A 191 -12.73 13.90 23.07
C PRO A 191 -13.86 13.75 22.04
N PRO A 192 -14.75 12.75 22.17
CA PRO A 192 -15.72 12.38 21.13
C PRO A 192 -16.63 13.50 20.61
N ASN A 193 -16.74 14.61 21.33
CA ASN A 193 -17.58 15.78 20.98
C ASN A 193 -16.81 17.09 20.80
N ALA A 194 -15.48 17.05 20.68
CA ALA A 194 -14.68 18.27 20.51
C ALA A 194 -14.85 18.85 19.10
N LYS A 195 -15.31 20.09 19.00
CA LYS A 195 -15.39 20.85 17.76
C LYS A 195 -14.01 21.28 17.21
N THR A 196 -12.98 21.19 18.02
CA THR A 196 -11.60 21.57 17.64
C THR A 196 -10.81 20.32 17.22
N PRO A 197 -10.08 20.39 16.10
CA PRO A 197 -9.19 19.30 15.72
C PRO A 197 -8.14 19.08 16.80
N GLY A 198 -7.87 17.82 17.16
CA GLY A 198 -6.85 17.45 18.15
C GLY A 198 -5.45 17.98 17.77
N ARG A 199 -4.56 18.06 18.77
CA ARG A 199 -3.17 18.53 18.58
C ARG A 199 -2.45 17.66 17.55
N ILE A 200 -1.71 18.28 16.64
CA ILE A 200 -0.81 17.57 15.73
C ILE A 200 0.33 16.98 16.57
N LEU A 201 0.53 15.68 16.47
CA LEU A 201 1.59 14.95 17.15
C LEU A 201 2.84 14.83 16.27
N ARG A 202 2.64 14.59 14.99
CA ARG A 202 3.71 14.41 14.00
C ARG A 202 3.27 14.93 12.64
N PHE A 203 4.22 15.43 11.88
CA PHE A 203 4.10 15.68 10.45
C PHE A 203 4.78 14.55 9.67
N GLY A 204 4.30 14.28 8.50
CA GLY A 204 4.87 13.27 7.62
C GLY A 204 4.56 13.55 6.16
N ILE A 205 5.25 12.82 5.28
CA ILE A 205 5.02 12.84 3.85
C ILE A 205 4.58 11.44 3.43
N ILE A 206 3.42 11.34 2.83
CA ILE A 206 2.97 10.10 2.19
C ILE A 206 3.56 10.07 0.78
N VAL A 207 4.20 8.96 0.45
CA VAL A 207 4.64 8.62 -0.90
C VAL A 207 3.97 7.31 -1.29
N ASN A 208 3.13 7.36 -2.31
CA ASN A 208 2.51 6.17 -2.91
C ASN A 208 3.20 5.91 -4.24
N ALA A 209 3.79 4.73 -4.40
CA ALA A 209 4.34 4.25 -5.66
C ALA A 209 3.47 3.08 -6.14
N LEU A 210 2.75 3.27 -7.23
CA LEU A 210 1.96 2.24 -7.91
C LEU A 210 2.72 1.77 -9.14
N ILE A 211 3.06 0.50 -9.18
CA ILE A 211 3.88 -0.13 -10.22
C ILE A 211 3.05 -1.20 -10.93
N HIS A 212 3.07 -1.22 -12.23
CA HIS A 212 2.42 -2.25 -13.03
C HIS A 212 3.10 -2.38 -14.40
N HIS A 213 2.91 -3.51 -15.07
CA HIS A 213 3.32 -3.64 -16.46
C HIS A 213 2.59 -2.65 -17.37
N ALA A 214 3.24 -2.20 -18.41
CA ALA A 214 2.58 -1.62 -19.56
C ALA A 214 1.51 -2.61 -20.08
N ARG A 215 0.48 -2.07 -20.75
CA ARG A 215 -0.70 -2.85 -21.15
C ARG A 215 -0.31 -4.14 -21.88
N LEU A 216 -0.63 -5.28 -21.27
CA LEU A 216 -0.52 -6.60 -21.89
C LEU A 216 -1.84 -6.97 -22.56
N THR A 217 -1.75 -7.66 -23.70
CA THR A 217 -2.92 -8.15 -24.46
C THR A 217 -3.31 -9.58 -24.10
N ARG A 218 -2.52 -10.25 -23.28
CA ARG A 218 -2.68 -11.62 -22.78
C ARG A 218 -2.84 -11.66 -21.28
N PRO A 219 -3.27 -12.79 -20.67
CA PRO A 219 -3.14 -13.02 -19.25
C PRO A 219 -1.68 -12.89 -18.79
N LEU A 220 -1.47 -12.53 -17.51
CA LEU A 220 -0.15 -12.53 -16.91
C LEU A 220 0.39 -13.96 -16.82
N ALA A 221 1.67 -14.12 -17.14
CA ALA A 221 2.41 -15.33 -16.87
C ALA A 221 3.25 -15.19 -15.59
N ASP A 222 3.73 -16.30 -15.04
CA ASP A 222 4.58 -16.30 -13.85
C ASP A 222 5.82 -15.41 -14.00
N ASP A 223 6.45 -15.42 -15.17
CA ASP A 223 7.61 -14.57 -15.46
C ASP A 223 7.28 -13.08 -15.39
N ASP A 224 6.08 -12.68 -15.85
CA ASP A 224 5.63 -11.28 -15.76
C ASP A 224 5.47 -10.87 -14.29
N ILE A 225 4.92 -11.79 -13.47
CA ILE A 225 4.72 -11.56 -12.04
C ILE A 225 6.07 -11.44 -11.33
N HIS A 226 7.01 -12.37 -11.62
CA HIS A 226 8.36 -12.33 -11.09
C HIS A 226 9.07 -11.01 -11.42
N ASP A 227 9.10 -10.65 -12.69
CA ASP A 227 9.74 -9.44 -13.18
C ASP A 227 9.15 -8.17 -12.54
N LEU A 228 7.85 -8.15 -12.27
CA LEU A 228 7.21 -7.01 -11.62
C LEU A 228 7.52 -6.91 -10.14
N LEU A 229 7.52 -8.03 -9.42
CA LEU A 229 7.82 -8.06 -7.99
C LEU A 229 9.29 -7.72 -7.72
N ASP A 230 10.22 -8.30 -8.48
CA ASP A 230 11.64 -8.02 -8.37
C ASP A 230 11.95 -6.55 -8.68
N PHE A 231 11.30 -5.98 -9.71
CA PHE A 231 11.40 -4.56 -9.99
C PHE A 231 10.85 -3.69 -8.85
N ALA A 232 9.69 -4.05 -8.30
CA ALA A 232 9.08 -3.28 -7.23
C ALA A 232 9.93 -3.29 -5.95
N ASP A 233 10.63 -4.38 -5.67
CA ASP A 233 11.49 -4.51 -4.50
C ASP A 233 12.83 -3.77 -4.67
N SER A 234 13.38 -3.70 -5.87
CA SER A 234 14.62 -2.95 -6.16
C SER A 234 14.35 -1.45 -6.33
N TYR A 235 13.28 -1.07 -7.03
CA TYR A 235 12.97 0.32 -7.37
C TYR A 235 12.81 1.22 -6.15
N VAL A 236 12.17 0.72 -5.09
CA VAL A 236 11.84 1.53 -3.93
C VAL A 236 13.08 1.95 -3.12
N PRO A 237 13.98 1.06 -2.69
CA PRO A 237 15.15 1.47 -1.92
C PRO A 237 16.18 2.23 -2.74
N GLU A 238 16.34 1.93 -4.02
CA GLU A 238 17.46 2.42 -4.83
C GLU A 238 17.09 3.66 -5.65
N GLU A 239 16.05 3.57 -6.45
CA GLU A 239 15.70 4.63 -7.40
C GLU A 239 14.70 5.64 -6.87
N LEU A 240 13.68 5.19 -6.14
CA LEU A 240 12.65 6.10 -5.62
C LEU A 240 13.23 7.10 -4.62
N ILE A 241 14.07 6.66 -3.68
CA ILE A 241 14.69 7.55 -2.69
C ILE A 241 15.68 8.50 -3.35
N ALA A 242 16.50 8.01 -4.27
CA ALA A 242 17.40 8.87 -5.06
C ALA A 242 16.62 9.93 -5.83
N PHE A 243 15.53 9.53 -6.50
CA PHE A 243 14.63 10.44 -7.20
C PHE A 243 14.03 11.50 -6.27
N LEU A 244 13.54 11.10 -5.09
CA LEU A 244 12.96 12.02 -4.10
C LEU A 244 13.98 13.03 -3.56
N ASN A 245 15.25 12.68 -3.52
CA ASN A 245 16.35 13.54 -3.09
C ASN A 245 16.97 14.37 -4.23
N ASN A 246 16.48 14.24 -5.48
CA ASN A 246 17.10 14.79 -6.69
C ASN A 246 18.56 14.34 -6.88
N GLU A 247 18.92 13.15 -6.45
CA GLU A 247 20.22 12.55 -6.68
C GLU A 247 20.27 12.03 -8.13
N PRO A 248 21.40 12.18 -8.85
CA PRO A 248 21.53 11.60 -10.17
C PRO A 248 21.51 10.07 -10.07
N SER A 249 20.60 9.44 -10.82
CA SER A 249 20.53 7.98 -10.99
C SER A 249 21.69 7.44 -11.84
#